data_475a2bb5f41507163e32b89ff01334db
#
_entry.id   475a2bb5f41507163e32b89ff01334db
#
_cell.length_a   1.000
_cell.length_b   1.000
_cell.length_c   1.000
_cell.angle_alpha   90.00
_cell.angle_beta   90.00
_cell.angle_gamma   90.00
#
_symmetry.space_group_name_H-M   'P 1'
#
loop_
_entity.id
_entity.type
_entity.pdbx_description
1 polymer ?
#
loop_
_entity_poly.entity_id
_entity_poly.type
_entity_poly.pdbx_seq_one_letter_code
_entity_poly.pdbx_strand_id
1 'polypeptide(L)'
;MSADSPTDDVPGPHGSQAIVTAGAPRGATETVVLALHGRGATAQGIVNLLDPISRHGVTFVAPDAHRSRWYPYASSQPIERNEPHFSSALGVVEVLLEHVVETFGVDRDHVVLTGFSQGACVAAEFAARNPGRYGAVAVLSGTLLGPAIDSGGYAGTLDETPVLVASGDEDPHVSADRARETADTFRSLDATVTERRYEGVGHEVTDDEFDCLGSLLDEMADDQ
;
A
#
# COMPACT_ATOMS: atom_id res chain seq x y z
N MET A 1 19.62 -8.26 23.62
CA MET A 1 19.69 -6.98 22.95
C MET A 1 18.63 -7.05 21.88
N SER A 2 17.57 -6.25 22.00
CA SER A 2 16.59 -6.13 20.92
C SER A 2 17.33 -5.52 19.74
N ALA A 3 17.26 -6.13 18.57
CA ALA A 3 17.74 -5.48 17.37
C ALA A 3 16.93 -4.19 17.19
N ASP A 4 17.56 -3.07 16.88
CA ASP A 4 16.87 -1.81 16.60
C ASP A 4 15.90 -2.04 15.42
N SER A 5 14.69 -1.52 15.52
CA SER A 5 13.73 -1.59 14.42
C SER A 5 14.21 -0.67 13.28
N PRO A 6 14.08 -1.06 12.01
CA PRO A 6 14.47 -0.19 10.91
C PRO A 6 13.75 1.16 10.94
N THR A 7 12.59 1.24 11.59
CA THR A 7 11.77 2.46 11.69
C THR A 7 12.00 3.28 12.96
N ASP A 8 12.97 2.93 13.81
CA ASP A 8 13.17 3.62 15.09
C ASP A 8 13.46 5.12 14.95
N ASP A 9 14.16 5.52 13.89
CA ASP A 9 14.51 6.91 13.61
C ASP A 9 13.43 7.67 12.81
N VAL A 10 12.32 7.05 12.45
CA VAL A 10 11.23 7.73 11.73
C VAL A 10 10.55 8.75 12.66
N PRO A 11 10.54 10.04 12.29
CA PRO A 11 9.89 11.05 13.11
C PRO A 11 8.38 10.84 13.25
N GLY A 12 7.84 11.18 14.41
CA GLY A 12 6.40 11.14 14.68
C GLY A 12 5.94 9.82 15.28
N PRO A 13 4.62 9.54 15.26
CA PRO A 13 4.05 8.49 16.10
C PRO A 13 4.27 7.05 15.59
N HIS A 14 4.63 6.85 14.31
CA HIS A 14 4.71 5.52 13.71
C HIS A 14 6.11 4.90 13.75
N GLY A 15 7.13 5.66 14.14
CA GLY A 15 8.45 5.09 14.43
C GLY A 15 8.37 4.04 15.55
N SER A 16 9.27 3.07 15.54
CA SER A 16 9.40 2.01 16.59
C SER A 16 8.14 1.16 16.81
N GLN A 17 7.22 1.10 15.86
CA GLN A 17 6.10 0.17 15.94
C GLN A 17 6.54 -1.24 15.49
N ALA A 18 5.79 -2.27 15.93
CA ALA A 18 6.11 -3.64 15.54
C ALA A 18 5.97 -3.85 14.02
N ILE A 19 6.83 -4.71 13.47
CA ILE A 19 6.80 -5.12 12.08
C ILE A 19 6.61 -6.63 12.04
N VAL A 20 5.64 -7.09 11.27
CA VAL A 20 5.41 -8.52 10.99
C VAL A 20 6.06 -8.86 9.65
N THR A 21 6.82 -9.94 9.64
CA THR A 21 7.37 -10.53 8.41
C THR A 21 6.87 -11.97 8.32
N ALA A 22 6.30 -12.36 7.18
CA ALA A 22 5.76 -13.68 6.94
C ALA A 22 5.96 -14.10 5.46
N GLY A 23 5.91 -15.40 5.18
CA GLY A 23 6.05 -15.95 3.83
C GLY A 23 7.40 -16.61 3.58
N ALA A 24 8.02 -16.37 2.44
CA ALA A 24 9.28 -16.98 2.04
C ALA A 24 10.42 -16.60 2.98
N PRO A 25 11.35 -17.52 3.29
CA PRO A 25 12.55 -17.17 4.05
C PRO A 25 13.47 -16.26 3.20
N ARG A 26 14.25 -15.40 3.87
CA ARG A 26 15.10 -14.36 3.27
C ARG A 26 15.88 -14.82 2.02
N GLY A 27 16.42 -16.03 2.02
CA GLY A 27 17.22 -16.56 0.89
C GLY A 27 16.39 -17.13 -0.27
N ALA A 28 15.05 -17.12 -0.16
CA ALA A 28 14.11 -17.58 -1.17
C ALA A 28 13.04 -16.52 -1.48
N THR A 29 13.25 -15.29 -1.02
CA THR A 29 12.38 -14.15 -1.34
C THR A 29 12.72 -13.63 -2.73
N GLU A 30 11.74 -13.61 -3.60
CA GLU A 30 11.79 -13.10 -4.97
C GLU A 30 10.98 -11.81 -5.09
N THR A 31 9.89 -11.72 -4.33
CA THR A 31 9.00 -10.56 -4.28
C THR A 31 8.64 -10.21 -2.85
N VAL A 32 8.62 -8.92 -2.52
CA VAL A 32 8.17 -8.42 -1.23
C VAL A 32 6.85 -7.67 -1.37
N VAL A 33 5.86 -8.03 -0.57
CA VAL A 33 4.60 -7.31 -0.42
C VAL A 33 4.67 -6.46 0.85
N LEU A 34 4.84 -5.14 0.69
CA LEU A 34 4.77 -4.17 1.77
C LEU A 34 3.30 -3.79 1.99
N ALA A 35 2.72 -4.30 3.09
CA ALA A 35 1.29 -4.29 3.32
C ALA A 35 0.89 -3.41 4.50
N LEU A 36 -0.09 -2.52 4.31
CA LEU A 36 -0.55 -1.56 5.30
C LEU A 36 -1.99 -1.85 5.72
N HIS A 37 -2.20 -2.05 7.03
CA HIS A 37 -3.50 -2.42 7.58
C HIS A 37 -4.50 -1.25 7.61
N GLY A 38 -5.80 -1.58 7.66
CA GLY A 38 -6.87 -0.60 7.85
C GLY A 38 -6.91 -0.02 9.29
N ARG A 39 -7.68 1.05 9.48
CA ARG A 39 -7.91 1.65 10.82
C ARG A 39 -8.50 0.62 11.77
N GLY A 40 -7.93 0.51 12.97
CA GLY A 40 -8.37 -0.42 14.01
C GLY A 40 -7.84 -1.84 13.85
N ALA A 41 -7.13 -2.14 12.76
CA ALA A 41 -6.48 -3.43 12.53
C ALA A 41 -5.01 -3.43 13.00
N THR A 42 -4.28 -4.48 12.64
CA THR A 42 -2.87 -4.69 12.99
C THR A 42 -2.07 -5.19 11.79
N ALA A 43 -0.74 -5.15 11.90
CA ALA A 43 0.18 -5.75 10.92
C ALA A 43 -0.15 -7.24 10.67
N GLN A 44 -0.39 -8.02 11.73
CA GLN A 44 -0.80 -9.42 11.57
C GLN A 44 -2.17 -9.56 10.89
N GLY A 45 -3.07 -8.60 11.13
CA GLY A 45 -4.41 -8.58 10.52
C GLY A 45 -4.35 -8.41 9.01
N ILE A 46 -3.50 -7.52 8.48
CA ILE A 46 -3.35 -7.35 7.02
C ILE A 46 -2.62 -8.54 6.39
N VAL A 47 -1.63 -9.13 7.06
CA VAL A 47 -0.97 -10.34 6.58
C VAL A 47 -1.98 -11.49 6.46
N ASN A 48 -2.85 -11.67 7.46
CA ASN A 48 -3.90 -12.69 7.40
C ASN A 48 -4.95 -12.39 6.31
N LEU A 49 -5.29 -11.13 6.07
CA LEU A 49 -6.20 -10.73 4.99
C LEU A 49 -5.63 -11.10 3.62
N LEU A 50 -4.31 -10.96 3.44
CA LEU A 50 -3.61 -11.24 2.18
C LEU A 50 -3.17 -12.71 2.04
N ASP A 51 -3.55 -13.61 2.96
CA ASP A 51 -3.22 -15.05 2.86
C ASP A 51 -3.63 -15.68 1.52
N PRO A 52 -4.77 -15.31 0.89
CA PRO A 52 -5.14 -15.85 -0.42
C PRO A 52 -4.13 -15.61 -1.54
N ILE A 53 -3.30 -14.58 -1.45
CA ILE A 53 -2.23 -14.30 -2.43
C ILE A 53 -0.87 -14.85 -1.99
N SER A 54 -0.81 -15.62 -0.91
CA SER A 54 0.42 -16.25 -0.43
C SER A 54 0.91 -17.33 -1.41
N ARG A 55 2.19 -17.25 -1.80
CA ARG A 55 2.81 -18.18 -2.75
C ARG A 55 4.32 -18.28 -2.55
N HIS A 56 4.94 -19.25 -3.27
CA HIS A 56 6.38 -19.43 -3.23
C HIS A 56 7.09 -18.13 -3.66
N GLY A 57 8.21 -17.81 -3.03
CA GLY A 57 9.01 -16.61 -3.35
C GLY A 57 8.47 -15.30 -2.79
N VAL A 58 7.24 -15.26 -2.28
CA VAL A 58 6.63 -14.03 -1.76
C VAL A 58 6.82 -13.88 -0.25
N THR A 59 7.30 -12.71 0.15
CA THR A 59 7.43 -12.31 1.57
C THR A 59 6.55 -11.09 1.83
N PHE A 60 5.74 -11.16 2.87
CA PHE A 60 4.94 -10.05 3.38
C PHE A 60 5.72 -9.31 4.47
N VAL A 61 5.77 -8.00 4.39
CA VAL A 61 6.29 -7.10 5.43
C VAL A 61 5.20 -6.09 5.76
N ALA A 62 4.77 -6.08 7.02
CA ALA A 62 3.68 -5.22 7.46
C ALA A 62 4.04 -4.51 8.77
N PRO A 63 4.09 -3.18 8.81
CA PRO A 63 4.26 -2.42 10.05
C PRO A 63 2.92 -2.19 10.75
N ASP A 64 2.95 -2.10 12.08
CA ASP A 64 1.84 -1.59 12.86
C ASP A 64 1.79 -0.05 12.82
N ALA A 65 0.59 0.49 12.77
CA ALA A 65 0.37 1.92 12.99
C ALA A 65 0.21 2.24 14.47
N HIS A 66 0.70 3.38 14.92
CA HIS A 66 0.47 3.85 16.28
C HIS A 66 -1.01 3.87 16.63
N ARG A 67 -1.41 3.17 17.70
CA ARG A 67 -2.80 2.99 18.13
C ARG A 67 -3.72 2.48 17.01
N SER A 68 -3.22 1.61 16.17
CA SER A 68 -3.95 1.00 15.04
C SER A 68 -4.57 2.01 14.08
N ARG A 69 -3.90 3.15 13.81
CA ARG A 69 -4.38 4.14 12.83
C ARG A 69 -3.22 4.94 12.25
N TRP A 70 -3.20 5.09 10.95
CA TRP A 70 -2.17 5.84 10.23
C TRP A 70 -2.33 7.36 10.34
N TYR A 71 -3.56 7.83 10.45
CA TYR A 71 -3.88 9.25 10.63
C TYR A 71 -5.24 9.42 11.32
N PRO A 72 -5.48 10.55 12.04
CA PRO A 72 -6.63 10.67 12.94
C PRO A 72 -7.98 10.88 12.25
N TYR A 73 -8.04 11.65 11.16
CA TYR A 73 -9.30 12.09 10.53
C TYR A 73 -9.58 11.30 9.24
N ALA A 74 -10.65 11.61 8.52
CA ALA A 74 -11.00 10.99 7.25
C ALA A 74 -10.01 11.39 6.13
N SER A 75 -9.85 10.53 5.12
CA SER A 75 -9.01 10.80 3.95
C SER A 75 -9.45 12.04 3.16
N SER A 76 -10.74 12.37 3.19
CA SER A 76 -11.33 13.57 2.56
C SER A 76 -11.08 14.89 3.29
N GLN A 77 -10.45 14.85 4.48
CA GLN A 77 -10.07 16.08 5.18
C GLN A 77 -8.77 16.67 4.62
N PRO A 78 -8.54 17.99 4.80
CA PRO A 78 -7.24 18.59 4.49
C PRO A 78 -6.10 17.81 5.14
N ILE A 79 -5.03 17.56 4.37
CA ILE A 79 -3.87 16.74 4.79
C ILE A 79 -3.25 17.29 6.08
N GLU A 80 -3.21 18.62 6.23
CA GLU A 80 -2.65 19.31 7.39
C GLU A 80 -3.35 18.92 8.71
N ARG A 81 -4.62 18.49 8.65
CA ARG A 81 -5.33 17.99 9.84
C ARG A 81 -4.85 16.60 10.26
N ASN A 82 -4.26 15.88 9.34
CA ASN A 82 -3.74 14.52 9.56
C ASN A 82 -2.26 14.50 10.00
N GLU A 83 -1.61 15.68 10.05
CA GLU A 83 -0.24 15.80 10.53
C GLU A 83 -0.15 15.76 12.07
N PRO A 84 0.97 15.30 12.65
CA PRO A 84 2.16 14.74 11.99
C PRO A 84 2.04 13.23 11.67
N HIS A 85 0.88 12.64 11.87
CA HIS A 85 0.68 11.20 11.69
C HIS A 85 0.89 10.79 10.23
N PHE A 86 0.38 11.58 9.30
CA PHE A 86 0.44 11.24 7.88
C PHE A 86 1.88 11.26 7.35
N SER A 87 2.64 12.32 7.64
CA SER A 87 4.07 12.37 7.28
C SER A 87 4.88 11.23 7.94
N SER A 88 4.56 10.90 9.20
CA SER A 88 5.19 9.76 9.88
C SER A 88 4.86 8.43 9.21
N ALA A 89 3.62 8.24 8.74
CA ALA A 89 3.22 7.03 8.01
C ALA A 89 3.99 6.89 6.69
N LEU A 90 4.12 7.97 5.92
CA LEU A 90 4.93 7.96 4.69
C LEU A 90 6.39 7.66 4.97
N GLY A 91 6.97 8.24 6.03
CA GLY A 91 8.35 7.96 6.44
C GLY A 91 8.59 6.51 6.83
N VAL A 92 7.60 5.84 7.46
CA VAL A 92 7.68 4.39 7.74
C VAL A 92 7.72 3.59 6.45
N VAL A 93 6.88 3.92 5.47
CA VAL A 93 6.87 3.22 4.17
C VAL A 93 8.17 3.41 3.43
N GLU A 94 8.73 4.64 3.43
CA GLU A 94 10.02 4.97 2.80
C GLU A 94 11.15 4.13 3.37
N VAL A 95 11.32 4.15 4.70
CA VAL A 95 12.37 3.40 5.38
C VAL A 95 12.20 1.88 5.19
N LEU A 96 10.96 1.38 5.22
CA LEU A 96 10.71 -0.04 4.99
C LEU A 96 10.96 -0.45 3.55
N LEU A 97 10.66 0.39 2.56
CA LEU A 97 10.98 0.13 1.17
C LEU A 97 12.48 -0.05 0.97
N GLU A 98 13.29 0.87 1.50
CA GLU A 98 14.75 0.77 1.46
C GLU A 98 15.25 -0.48 2.20
N HIS A 99 14.71 -0.72 3.40
CA HIS A 99 15.09 -1.86 4.23
C HIS A 99 14.78 -3.22 3.57
N VAL A 100 13.64 -3.38 2.91
CA VAL A 100 13.29 -4.66 2.25
C VAL A 100 14.14 -4.90 1.01
N VAL A 101 14.42 -3.88 0.21
CA VAL A 101 15.33 -3.95 -0.92
C VAL A 101 16.71 -4.42 -0.46
N GLU A 102 17.28 -3.80 0.56
CA GLU A 102 18.59 -4.19 1.11
C GLU A 102 18.57 -5.58 1.77
N THR A 103 17.53 -5.85 2.60
CA THR A 103 17.47 -7.07 3.42
C THR A 103 17.24 -8.31 2.58
N PHE A 104 16.33 -8.26 1.61
CA PHE A 104 15.98 -9.41 0.79
C PHE A 104 16.80 -9.48 -0.51
N GLY A 105 17.47 -8.39 -0.90
CA GLY A 105 18.27 -8.32 -2.13
C GLY A 105 17.41 -8.29 -3.39
N VAL A 106 16.19 -7.76 -3.28
CA VAL A 106 15.27 -7.57 -4.41
C VAL A 106 15.37 -6.12 -4.92
N ASP A 107 15.11 -5.90 -6.19
CA ASP A 107 14.99 -4.55 -6.73
C ASP A 107 13.60 -3.96 -6.42
N ARG A 108 13.45 -2.63 -6.55
CA ARG A 108 12.19 -1.93 -6.25
C ARG A 108 11.02 -2.40 -7.11
N ASP A 109 11.27 -2.81 -8.33
CA ASP A 109 10.29 -3.38 -9.27
C ASP A 109 9.85 -4.81 -8.90
N HIS A 110 10.41 -5.39 -7.82
CA HIS A 110 9.96 -6.60 -7.14
C HIS A 110 9.31 -6.30 -5.78
N VAL A 111 8.97 -5.03 -5.50
CA VAL A 111 8.23 -4.65 -4.29
C VAL A 111 6.82 -4.23 -4.67
N VAL A 112 5.83 -4.91 -4.10
CA VAL A 112 4.41 -4.56 -4.21
C VAL A 112 4.02 -3.70 -3.00
N LEU A 113 3.50 -2.50 -3.26
CA LEU A 113 2.90 -1.65 -2.23
C LEU A 113 1.41 -1.90 -2.18
N THR A 114 0.89 -2.30 -1.04
CA THR A 114 -0.56 -2.52 -0.90
C THR A 114 -1.08 -2.14 0.48
N GLY A 115 -2.38 -2.07 0.58
CA GLY A 115 -3.05 -1.89 1.85
C GLY A 115 -4.56 -1.96 1.68
N PHE A 116 -5.24 -2.02 2.82
CA PHE A 116 -6.69 -1.97 2.88
C PHE A 116 -7.15 -0.70 3.58
N SER A 117 -8.19 -0.05 3.02
CA SER A 117 -8.84 1.10 3.66
C SER A 117 -7.84 2.24 3.95
N GLN A 118 -7.63 2.61 5.21
CA GLN A 118 -6.69 3.64 5.61
C GLN A 118 -5.24 3.32 5.18
N GLY A 119 -4.83 2.05 5.25
CA GLY A 119 -3.53 1.60 4.76
C GLY A 119 -3.40 1.72 3.23
N ALA A 120 -4.48 1.44 2.49
CA ALA A 120 -4.51 1.64 1.05
C ALA A 120 -4.31 3.12 0.67
N CYS A 121 -4.90 4.03 1.46
CA CYS A 121 -4.68 5.46 1.26
C CYS A 121 -3.21 5.87 1.46
N VAL A 122 -2.54 5.31 2.47
CA VAL A 122 -1.11 5.58 2.71
C VAL A 122 -0.25 5.00 1.57
N ALA A 123 -0.53 3.76 1.13
CA ALA A 123 0.18 3.14 0.01
C ALA A 123 0.02 3.95 -1.28
N ALA A 124 -1.21 4.39 -1.58
CA ALA A 124 -1.51 5.24 -2.74
C ALA A 124 -0.75 6.57 -2.70
N GLU A 125 -0.81 7.27 -1.57
CA GLU A 125 -0.11 8.56 -1.39
C GLU A 125 1.41 8.41 -1.47
N PHE A 126 1.95 7.35 -0.86
CA PHE A 126 3.37 7.10 -0.92
C PHE A 126 3.82 6.86 -2.37
N ALA A 127 3.15 5.99 -3.12
CA ALA A 127 3.48 5.70 -4.51
C ALA A 127 3.37 6.95 -5.41
N ALA A 128 2.31 7.74 -5.25
CA ALA A 128 2.09 8.95 -6.03
C ALA A 128 3.10 10.07 -5.73
N ARG A 129 3.59 10.17 -4.49
CA ARG A 129 4.58 11.17 -4.06
C ARG A 129 6.03 10.74 -4.29
N ASN A 130 6.28 9.45 -4.36
CA ASN A 130 7.60 8.86 -4.57
C ASN A 130 7.60 8.00 -5.85
N PRO A 131 7.32 8.62 -7.01
CA PRO A 131 7.17 7.89 -8.26
C PRO A 131 8.48 7.19 -8.65
N GLY A 132 8.34 6.19 -9.50
CA GLY A 132 9.36 5.26 -9.96
C GLY A 132 8.76 3.88 -10.14
N ARG A 133 9.49 2.96 -10.76
CA ARG A 133 9.02 1.62 -10.98
C ARG A 133 8.87 0.86 -9.67
N TYR A 134 7.68 0.29 -9.43
CA TYR A 134 7.37 -0.71 -8.42
C TYR A 134 6.94 -2.00 -9.11
N GLY A 135 6.98 -3.12 -8.41
CA GLY A 135 6.39 -4.36 -8.91
C GLY A 135 4.89 -4.20 -9.19
N ALA A 136 4.17 -3.68 -8.21
CA ALA A 136 2.79 -3.23 -8.37
C ALA A 136 2.39 -2.29 -7.23
N VAL A 137 1.26 -1.57 -7.41
CA VAL A 137 0.57 -0.84 -6.34
C VAL A 137 -0.87 -1.31 -6.30
N ALA A 138 -1.37 -1.74 -5.13
CA ALA A 138 -2.76 -2.14 -4.99
C ALA A 138 -3.48 -1.34 -3.89
N VAL A 139 -4.51 -0.60 -4.30
CA VAL A 139 -5.31 0.29 -3.47
C VAL A 139 -6.66 -0.37 -3.23
N LEU A 140 -6.78 -1.15 -2.14
CA LEU A 140 -7.98 -1.91 -1.82
C LEU A 140 -8.88 -1.08 -0.90
N SER A 141 -10.02 -0.64 -1.41
CA SER A 141 -10.98 0.24 -0.72
C SER A 141 -10.30 1.48 -0.10
N GLY A 142 -9.46 2.16 -0.90
CA GLY A 142 -8.74 3.38 -0.52
C GLY A 142 -8.72 4.44 -1.63
N THR A 143 -8.19 5.62 -1.31
CA THR A 143 -8.05 6.75 -2.24
C THR A 143 -6.85 7.60 -1.88
N LEU A 144 -6.41 8.47 -2.77
CA LEU A 144 -5.56 9.60 -2.42
C LEU A 144 -6.27 10.53 -1.42
N LEU A 145 -5.50 11.27 -0.61
CA LEU A 145 -5.99 12.13 0.47
C LEU A 145 -6.36 13.54 -0.02
N GLY A 146 -7.11 14.21 0.82
CA GLY A 146 -7.49 15.62 0.64
C GLY A 146 -8.97 15.81 0.31
N PRO A 147 -9.49 17.03 0.44
CA PRO A 147 -10.89 17.36 0.12
C PRO A 147 -11.19 17.24 -1.39
N ALA A 148 -10.19 17.46 -2.22
CA ALA A 148 -10.15 17.16 -3.66
C ALA A 148 -8.79 16.53 -3.97
N ILE A 149 -8.73 15.64 -4.95
CA ILE A 149 -7.47 15.10 -5.45
C ILE A 149 -6.94 16.09 -6.49
N ASP A 150 -5.82 16.73 -6.16
CA ASP A 150 -5.10 17.60 -7.09
C ASP A 150 -4.03 16.78 -7.82
N SER A 151 -4.38 16.25 -8.98
CA SER A 151 -3.43 15.47 -9.81
C SER A 151 -2.19 16.30 -10.23
N GLY A 152 -2.29 17.61 -10.28
CA GLY A 152 -1.15 18.50 -10.54
C GLY A 152 -0.17 18.62 -9.36
N GLY A 153 -0.57 18.18 -8.18
CA GLY A 153 0.27 18.13 -6.97
C GLY A 153 1.26 16.94 -6.95
N TYR A 154 1.13 16.00 -7.88
CA TYR A 154 2.03 14.85 -8.03
C TYR A 154 2.88 15.02 -9.30
N ALA A 155 4.15 14.70 -9.23
CA ALA A 155 5.08 14.89 -10.34
C ALA A 155 6.06 13.72 -10.47
N GLY A 156 6.43 13.36 -11.71
CA GLY A 156 7.31 12.22 -12.01
C GLY A 156 6.58 11.15 -12.81
N THR A 157 7.17 9.97 -12.90
CA THR A 157 6.60 8.82 -13.62
C THR A 157 6.66 7.56 -12.78
N LEU A 158 5.63 6.74 -12.85
CA LEU A 158 5.58 5.40 -12.28
C LEU A 158 6.13 4.33 -13.23
N ASP A 159 6.57 4.75 -14.43
CA ASP A 159 7.28 3.90 -15.39
C ASP A 159 6.52 2.59 -15.68
N GLU A 160 5.26 2.74 -16.11
CA GLU A 160 4.32 1.65 -16.41
C GLU A 160 4.05 0.67 -15.26
N THR A 161 4.31 1.09 -13.99
CA THR A 161 3.97 0.29 -12.81
C THR A 161 2.50 -0.17 -12.88
N PRO A 162 2.20 -1.47 -12.73
CA PRO A 162 0.83 -1.95 -12.61
C PRO A 162 0.17 -1.39 -11.35
N VAL A 163 -1.00 -0.76 -11.50
CA VAL A 163 -1.76 -0.22 -10.36
C VAL A 163 -3.17 -0.75 -10.38
N LEU A 164 -3.57 -1.44 -9.31
CA LEU A 164 -4.95 -1.84 -9.05
C LEU A 164 -5.61 -0.81 -8.14
N VAL A 165 -6.72 -0.22 -8.58
CA VAL A 165 -7.60 0.60 -7.74
C VAL A 165 -8.95 -0.10 -7.67
N ALA A 166 -9.33 -0.59 -6.49
CA ALA A 166 -10.51 -1.42 -6.32
C ALA A 166 -11.38 -0.95 -5.14
N SER A 167 -12.71 -0.96 -5.32
CA SER A 167 -13.67 -0.62 -4.27
C SER A 167 -15.08 -1.13 -4.58
N GLY A 168 -15.87 -1.37 -3.54
CA GLY A 168 -17.30 -1.63 -3.66
C GLY A 168 -18.10 -0.36 -3.99
N ASP A 169 -19.26 -0.50 -4.62
CA ASP A 169 -20.12 0.64 -4.94
C ASP A 169 -21.04 1.05 -3.77
N GLU A 170 -21.21 0.16 -2.79
CA GLU A 170 -21.90 0.44 -1.52
C GLU A 170 -20.91 0.77 -0.36
N ASP A 171 -19.63 1.03 -0.68
CA ASP A 171 -18.63 1.40 0.32
C ASP A 171 -18.95 2.78 0.94
N PRO A 172 -19.23 2.86 2.27
CA PRO A 172 -19.58 4.12 2.93
C PRO A 172 -18.39 5.06 3.13
N HIS A 173 -17.15 4.60 2.89
CA HIS A 173 -15.91 5.35 3.14
C HIS A 173 -15.24 5.81 1.85
N VAL A 174 -15.43 5.09 0.76
CA VAL A 174 -14.79 5.34 -0.54
C VAL A 174 -15.86 5.53 -1.61
N SER A 175 -16.08 6.76 -2.03
CA SER A 175 -17.00 7.01 -3.15
C SER A 175 -16.37 6.61 -4.48
N ALA A 176 -17.22 6.21 -5.44
CA ALA A 176 -16.79 5.85 -6.79
C ALA A 176 -16.01 6.99 -7.48
N ASP A 177 -16.42 8.24 -7.26
CA ASP A 177 -15.74 9.39 -7.86
C ASP A 177 -14.31 9.54 -7.31
N ARG A 178 -14.13 9.32 -6.00
CA ARG A 178 -12.80 9.38 -5.37
C ARG A 178 -11.89 8.24 -5.85
N ALA A 179 -12.42 7.03 -6.00
CA ALA A 179 -11.67 5.91 -6.56
C ALA A 179 -11.23 6.21 -8.01
N ARG A 180 -12.14 6.75 -8.83
CA ARG A 180 -11.83 7.17 -10.21
C ARG A 180 -10.79 8.27 -10.27
N GLU A 181 -10.93 9.34 -9.47
CA GLU A 181 -9.93 10.43 -9.40
C GLU A 181 -8.54 9.90 -9.00
N THR A 182 -8.49 8.92 -8.09
CA THR A 182 -7.25 8.23 -7.70
C THR A 182 -6.66 7.47 -8.90
N ALA A 183 -7.48 6.68 -9.60
CA ALA A 183 -7.05 5.95 -10.78
C ALA A 183 -6.56 6.89 -11.90
N ASP A 184 -7.26 8.01 -12.14
CA ASP A 184 -6.88 9.00 -13.15
C ASP A 184 -5.56 9.71 -12.78
N THR A 185 -5.32 9.95 -11.49
CA THR A 185 -4.03 10.48 -11.02
C THR A 185 -2.90 9.51 -11.30
N PHE A 186 -3.07 8.22 -11.02
CA PHE A 186 -2.06 7.21 -11.36
C PHE A 186 -1.82 7.10 -12.87
N ARG A 187 -2.87 7.17 -13.69
CA ARG A 187 -2.73 7.24 -15.16
C ARG A 187 -1.91 8.45 -15.60
N SER A 188 -2.11 9.60 -14.95
CA SER A 188 -1.34 10.82 -15.25
C SER A 188 0.14 10.74 -14.86
N LEU A 189 0.49 9.78 -13.99
CA LEU A 189 1.86 9.44 -13.61
C LEU A 189 2.43 8.26 -14.41
N ASP A 190 1.84 7.93 -15.56
CA ASP A 190 2.31 6.87 -16.46
C ASP A 190 2.28 5.48 -15.83
N ALA A 191 1.24 5.17 -15.03
CA ALA A 191 0.97 3.85 -14.50
C ALA A 191 0.03 3.06 -15.41
N THR A 192 0.18 1.72 -15.44
CA THR A 192 -0.77 0.81 -16.07
C THR A 192 -1.90 0.49 -15.10
N VAL A 193 -3.02 1.23 -15.18
CA VAL A 193 -4.08 1.20 -14.16
C VAL A 193 -5.21 0.24 -14.53
N THR A 194 -5.46 -0.73 -13.65
CA THR A 194 -6.66 -1.54 -13.59
C THR A 194 -7.60 -0.97 -12.53
N GLU A 195 -8.78 -0.51 -12.95
CA GLU A 195 -9.83 -0.02 -12.05
C GLU A 195 -10.92 -1.07 -11.93
N ARG A 196 -11.30 -1.43 -10.70
CA ARG A 196 -12.35 -2.39 -10.39
C ARG A 196 -13.39 -1.76 -9.47
N ARG A 197 -14.65 -1.90 -9.86
CA ARG A 197 -15.79 -1.50 -9.04
C ARG A 197 -16.76 -2.67 -8.93
N TYR A 198 -17.09 -3.04 -7.70
CA TYR A 198 -17.90 -4.22 -7.42
C TYR A 198 -19.30 -3.79 -6.99
N GLU A 199 -20.32 -4.27 -7.76
CA GLU A 199 -21.72 -3.97 -7.50
C GLU A 199 -22.23 -4.71 -6.26
N GLY A 200 -22.91 -3.99 -5.36
CA GLY A 200 -23.46 -4.52 -4.11
C GLY A 200 -22.42 -4.88 -3.05
N VAL A 201 -21.17 -4.43 -3.23
CA VAL A 201 -20.07 -4.68 -2.29
C VAL A 201 -19.85 -3.45 -1.41
N GLY A 202 -19.74 -3.67 -0.10
CA GLY A 202 -19.44 -2.65 0.90
C GLY A 202 -17.95 -2.38 1.06
N HIS A 203 -17.54 -2.16 2.32
CA HIS A 203 -16.13 -1.89 2.68
C HIS A 203 -15.38 -3.17 3.02
N GLU A 204 -15.08 -3.97 2.01
CA GLU A 204 -14.41 -5.26 2.14
C GLU A 204 -13.54 -5.54 0.92
N VAL A 205 -12.71 -6.58 0.96
CA VAL A 205 -11.90 -7.06 -0.17
C VAL A 205 -12.59 -8.29 -0.75
N THR A 206 -12.72 -8.34 -2.07
CA THR A 206 -13.37 -9.43 -2.81
C THR A 206 -12.36 -10.47 -3.28
N ASP A 207 -12.86 -11.67 -3.64
CA ASP A 207 -12.02 -12.72 -4.22
C ASP A 207 -11.38 -12.27 -5.55
N ASP A 208 -12.09 -11.47 -6.37
CA ASP A 208 -11.54 -10.93 -7.63
C ASP A 208 -10.36 -9.99 -7.39
N GLU A 209 -10.34 -9.22 -6.28
CA GLU A 209 -9.18 -8.40 -5.92
C GLU A 209 -7.96 -9.26 -5.56
N PHE A 210 -8.18 -10.37 -4.86
CA PHE A 210 -7.10 -11.32 -4.58
C PHE A 210 -6.62 -12.01 -5.87
N ASP A 211 -7.51 -12.37 -6.79
CA ASP A 211 -7.15 -12.96 -8.08
C ASP A 211 -6.35 -11.95 -8.94
N CYS A 212 -6.76 -10.68 -8.97
CA CYS A 212 -6.01 -9.62 -9.65
C CYS A 212 -4.60 -9.45 -9.06
N LEU A 213 -4.49 -9.34 -7.73
CA LEU A 213 -3.20 -9.24 -7.04
C LEU A 213 -2.33 -10.48 -7.26
N GLY A 214 -2.97 -11.65 -7.21
CA GLY A 214 -2.32 -12.92 -7.49
C GLY A 214 -1.70 -12.97 -8.87
N SER A 215 -2.44 -12.54 -9.89
CA SER A 215 -1.96 -12.48 -11.27
C SER A 215 -0.76 -11.55 -11.43
N LEU A 216 -0.76 -10.37 -10.77
CA LEU A 216 0.39 -9.46 -10.79
C LEU A 216 1.65 -10.10 -10.17
N LEU A 217 1.48 -10.86 -9.08
CA LEU A 217 2.60 -11.59 -8.47
C LEU A 217 3.13 -12.72 -9.36
N ASP A 218 2.25 -13.41 -10.09
CA ASP A 218 2.65 -14.46 -11.02
C ASP A 218 3.41 -13.89 -12.23
N GLU A 219 2.95 -12.76 -12.81
CA GLU A 219 3.64 -12.06 -13.89
C GLU A 219 5.06 -11.65 -13.49
N MET A 220 5.24 -11.13 -12.24
CA MET A 220 6.56 -10.75 -11.72
C MET A 220 7.50 -11.95 -11.54
N ALA A 221 6.97 -13.15 -11.22
CA ALA A 221 7.76 -14.36 -11.07
C ALA A 221 8.21 -14.93 -12.43
N ASP A 222 7.42 -14.76 -13.49
CA ASP A 222 7.70 -15.25 -14.84
C ASP A 222 8.77 -14.38 -15.57
N ASP A 223 8.99 -13.13 -15.14
CA ASP A 223 9.96 -12.20 -15.73
C ASP A 223 11.41 -12.38 -15.20
N GLN A 224 11.65 -13.36 -14.31
CA GLN A 224 12.96 -13.73 -13.75
C GLN A 224 13.63 -14.88 -14.54
#